data_96f9481269725f008074b13425c510e6
#
_entry.id   96f9481269725f008074b13425c510e6
#
_cell.length_a   1.000
_cell.length_b   1.000
_cell.length_c   1.000
_cell.angle_alpha   90.00
_cell.angle_beta   90.00
_cell.angle_gamma   90.00
#
_symmetry.space_group_name_H-M   'P 1'
#
loop_
_entity.id
_entity.type
_entity.pdbx_description
1 polymer ?
#
loop_
_entity_poly.entity_id
_entity_poly.type
_entity_poly.pdbx_seq_one_letter_code
_entity_poly.pdbx_strand_id
1 'polypeptide(L)'
;VLTRALLERGCAHLHAVELDERLRPYLEGLASREPRLSLYWGDALRMDCGALSPFPRKVVANIPYNITTPLIWSLLRLGARGLRHHLYMVQKEAADRLTASADTKERYPLGVALEVMGAVERVRRVPPSCFRPRPRVDSEVIEIVLSRNFHLMEDGLWSGLLHRAFAQRRKTLFNNLKGFEGLEDWEGRLREAGIDPRSRAED
;
A
#
# COMPACT_ATOMS: atom_id res chain seq x y z
N VAL A 1 21.10 -1.13 -5.69
CA VAL A 1 21.20 0.36 -5.63
C VAL A 1 20.48 0.89 -4.40
N LEU A 2 19.17 0.63 -4.22
CA LEU A 2 18.38 1.18 -3.10
C LEU A 2 18.90 0.74 -1.72
N THR A 3 19.14 -0.55 -1.53
CA THR A 3 19.68 -1.14 -0.28
C THR A 3 20.95 -0.43 0.18
N ARG A 4 21.91 -0.25 -0.73
CA ARG A 4 23.17 0.45 -0.43
C ARG A 4 22.92 1.91 -0.04
N ALA A 5 22.09 2.62 -0.80
CA ALA A 5 21.77 4.01 -0.52
C ALA A 5 21.14 4.22 0.86
N LEU A 6 20.29 3.30 1.31
CA LEU A 6 19.69 3.35 2.65
C LEU A 6 20.74 3.13 3.75
N LEU A 7 21.64 2.16 3.56
CA LEU A 7 22.75 1.90 4.51
C LEU A 7 23.71 3.10 4.60
N GLU A 8 24.06 3.70 3.47
CA GLU A 8 24.91 4.91 3.40
C GLU A 8 24.26 6.12 4.08
N ARG A 9 22.93 6.20 4.11
CA ARG A 9 22.17 7.24 4.82
C ARG A 9 22.00 6.98 6.31
N GLY A 10 22.64 5.95 6.86
CA GLY A 10 22.73 5.69 8.30
C GLY A 10 21.47 5.08 8.93
N CYS A 11 20.71 4.25 8.20
CA CYS A 11 19.65 3.49 8.85
C CYS A 11 20.24 2.58 9.95
N ALA A 12 19.53 2.47 11.06
CA ALA A 12 20.00 1.70 12.22
C ALA A 12 19.98 0.19 11.92
N HIS A 13 18.97 -0.30 11.19
CA HIS A 13 18.84 -1.66 10.72
C HIS A 13 18.03 -1.68 9.43
N LEU A 14 18.37 -2.57 8.51
CA LEU A 14 17.68 -2.75 7.23
C LEU A 14 17.31 -4.22 7.01
N HIS A 15 16.03 -4.49 6.91
CA HIS A 15 15.50 -5.77 6.42
C HIS A 15 15.28 -5.64 4.91
N ALA A 16 16.02 -6.38 4.11
CA ALA A 16 15.87 -6.40 2.65
C ALA A 16 15.21 -7.72 2.22
N VAL A 17 14.11 -7.60 1.50
CA VAL A 17 13.35 -8.73 0.94
C VAL A 17 13.57 -8.75 -0.56
N GLU A 18 14.00 -9.88 -1.12
CA GLU A 18 14.29 -10.02 -2.54
C GLU A 18 13.80 -11.38 -3.05
N LEU A 19 13.13 -11.36 -4.19
CA LEU A 19 12.63 -12.56 -4.86
C LEU A 19 13.63 -13.09 -5.92
N ASP A 20 14.41 -12.20 -6.54
CA ASP A 20 15.30 -12.55 -7.63
C ASP A 20 16.63 -13.14 -7.11
N GLU A 21 16.72 -14.46 -7.12
CA GLU A 21 17.90 -15.22 -6.70
C GLU A 21 19.19 -14.84 -7.46
N ARG A 22 19.08 -14.22 -8.65
CA ARG A 22 20.25 -13.77 -9.41
C ARG A 22 20.99 -12.62 -8.71
N LEU A 23 20.31 -11.91 -7.79
CA LEU A 23 20.91 -10.86 -6.99
C LEU A 23 21.61 -11.36 -5.73
N ARG A 24 21.49 -12.68 -5.42
CA ARG A 24 22.05 -13.30 -4.21
C ARG A 24 23.56 -13.00 -4.02
N PRO A 25 24.45 -13.22 -5.00
CA PRO A 25 25.88 -12.97 -4.79
C PRO A 25 26.19 -11.52 -4.43
N TYR A 26 25.44 -10.57 -4.97
CA TYR A 26 25.64 -9.14 -4.70
C TYR A 26 25.12 -8.72 -3.32
N LEU A 27 23.95 -9.23 -2.92
CA LEU A 27 23.34 -8.85 -1.64
C LEU A 27 24.02 -9.55 -0.47
N GLU A 28 24.40 -10.83 -0.59
CA GLU A 28 25.16 -11.54 0.43
C GLU A 28 26.56 -10.95 0.61
N GLY A 29 27.23 -10.56 -0.50
CA GLY A 29 28.49 -9.84 -0.44
C GLY A 29 28.39 -8.44 0.19
N LEU A 30 27.20 -7.82 0.16
CA LEU A 30 26.93 -6.59 0.91
C LEU A 30 26.67 -6.89 2.39
N ALA A 31 25.83 -7.88 2.68
CA ALA A 31 25.46 -8.25 4.05
C ALA A 31 26.66 -8.73 4.88
N SER A 32 27.63 -9.41 4.25
CA SER A 32 28.86 -9.84 4.95
C SER A 32 29.71 -8.67 5.48
N ARG A 33 29.51 -7.45 4.97
CA ARG A 33 30.25 -6.23 5.37
C ARG A 33 29.39 -5.23 6.14
N GLU A 34 28.08 -5.50 6.20
CA GLU A 34 27.09 -4.59 6.82
C GLU A 34 26.26 -5.33 7.87
N PRO A 35 26.67 -5.37 9.13
CA PRO A 35 25.94 -6.07 10.19
C PRO A 35 24.51 -5.56 10.42
N ARG A 36 24.21 -4.37 9.93
CA ARG A 36 22.87 -3.76 9.98
C ARG A 36 21.91 -4.33 8.93
N LEU A 37 22.38 -5.15 7.98
CA LEU A 37 21.58 -5.69 6.88
C LEU A 37 21.18 -7.13 7.16
N SER A 38 19.87 -7.39 7.28
CA SER A 38 19.29 -8.71 7.26
C SER A 38 18.63 -8.99 5.91
N LEU A 39 18.96 -10.10 5.27
CA LEU A 39 18.42 -10.52 3.98
C LEU A 39 17.37 -11.60 4.14
N TYR A 40 16.27 -11.45 3.41
CA TYR A 40 15.17 -12.40 3.34
C TYR A 40 14.90 -12.72 1.87
N TRP A 41 14.99 -14.01 1.51
CA TRP A 41 14.77 -14.48 0.14
C TRP A 41 13.37 -15.01 -0.01
N GLY A 42 12.60 -14.41 -0.90
CA GLY A 42 11.24 -14.86 -1.20
C GLY A 42 10.28 -13.74 -1.59
N ASP A 43 9.02 -14.13 -1.72
CA ASP A 43 7.93 -13.24 -2.09
C ASP A 43 7.52 -12.35 -0.93
N ALA A 44 7.62 -11.03 -1.10
CA ALA A 44 7.23 -10.04 -0.11
C ALA A 44 5.75 -10.14 0.31
N LEU A 45 4.88 -10.67 -0.55
CA LEU A 45 3.46 -10.90 -0.21
C LEU A 45 3.25 -12.08 0.75
N ARG A 46 4.20 -13.01 0.83
CA ARG A 46 4.15 -14.19 1.69
C ARG A 46 4.97 -14.05 2.96
N MET A 47 5.77 -13.00 3.04
CA MET A 47 6.62 -12.77 4.19
C MET A 47 5.83 -12.24 5.38
N ASP A 48 6.04 -12.83 6.56
CA ASP A 48 5.54 -12.26 7.81
C ASP A 48 6.42 -11.09 8.26
N CYS A 49 6.14 -9.90 7.73
CA CYS A 49 6.82 -8.68 8.15
C CYS A 49 6.56 -8.33 9.63
N GLY A 50 5.53 -8.92 10.23
CA GLY A 50 5.24 -8.77 11.66
C GLY A 50 6.24 -9.46 12.58
N ALA A 51 6.91 -10.52 12.11
CA ALA A 51 7.91 -11.27 12.86
C ALA A 51 9.33 -10.66 12.80
N LEU A 52 9.55 -9.59 12.02
CA LEU A 52 10.86 -8.97 11.88
C LEU A 52 11.38 -8.36 13.19
N SER A 53 12.65 -8.58 13.50
CA SER A 53 13.33 -8.00 14.66
C SER A 53 14.70 -7.39 14.25
N PRO A 54 14.97 -6.11 14.58
CA PRO A 54 14.04 -5.16 15.21
C PRO A 54 12.84 -4.84 14.34
N PHE A 55 11.69 -4.54 14.95
CA PHE A 55 10.47 -4.26 14.19
C PHE A 55 10.63 -2.99 13.33
N PRO A 56 10.33 -3.04 12.02
CA PRO A 56 10.55 -1.91 11.12
C PRO A 56 9.56 -0.76 11.39
N ARG A 57 10.06 0.46 11.28
CA ARG A 57 9.27 1.70 11.41
C ARG A 57 8.90 2.30 10.06
N LYS A 58 9.68 1.97 9.03
CA LYS A 58 9.56 2.52 7.68
C LYS A 58 9.66 1.41 6.64
N VAL A 59 8.99 1.58 5.52
CA VAL A 59 9.17 0.78 4.31
C VAL A 59 9.64 1.69 3.19
N VAL A 60 10.65 1.25 2.45
CA VAL A 60 11.11 1.93 1.22
C VAL A 60 11.22 0.89 0.13
N ALA A 61 10.46 1.02 -0.94
CA ALA A 61 10.48 0.03 -2.01
C ALA A 61 10.25 0.61 -3.40
N ASN A 62 10.97 0.03 -4.37
CA ASN A 62 10.61 0.10 -5.78
C ASN A 62 9.74 -1.14 -6.06
N ILE A 63 8.43 -0.97 -6.03
CA ILE A 63 7.49 -2.08 -6.04
C ILE A 63 7.26 -2.56 -7.48
N PRO A 64 7.37 -3.89 -7.76
CA PRO A 64 6.88 -4.44 -9.02
C PRO A 64 5.40 -4.10 -9.20
N TYR A 65 5.03 -3.64 -10.39
CA TYR A 65 3.71 -3.03 -10.64
C TYR A 65 2.52 -3.94 -10.34
N ASN A 66 2.68 -5.24 -10.56
CA ASN A 66 1.65 -6.25 -10.35
C ASN A 66 1.33 -6.53 -8.88
N ILE A 67 2.21 -6.18 -7.93
CA ILE A 67 2.00 -6.44 -6.50
C ILE A 67 1.76 -5.18 -5.66
N THR A 68 1.72 -3.99 -6.28
CA THR A 68 1.59 -2.70 -5.56
C THR A 68 0.41 -2.70 -4.59
N THR A 69 -0.80 -2.95 -5.08
CA THR A 69 -2.01 -2.92 -4.26
C THR A 69 -2.01 -3.97 -3.15
N PRO A 70 -1.80 -5.27 -3.41
CA PRO A 70 -1.81 -6.27 -2.36
C PRO A 70 -0.69 -6.08 -1.32
N LEU A 71 0.49 -5.61 -1.72
CA LEU A 71 1.58 -5.35 -0.79
C LEU A 71 1.23 -4.20 0.18
N ILE A 72 0.70 -3.09 -0.33
CA ILE A 72 0.31 -1.98 0.53
C ILE A 72 -0.78 -2.44 1.51
N TRP A 73 -1.84 -3.15 1.06
CA TRP A 73 -2.87 -3.69 1.95
C TRP A 73 -2.30 -4.57 3.06
N SER A 74 -1.34 -5.45 2.75
CA SER A 74 -0.73 -6.33 3.74
C SER A 74 0.03 -5.56 4.82
N LEU A 75 0.71 -4.47 4.43
CA LEU A 75 1.54 -3.67 5.32
C LEU A 75 0.73 -2.68 6.18
N LEU A 76 -0.46 -2.24 5.73
CA LEU A 76 -1.33 -1.36 6.53
C LEU A 76 -1.70 -1.96 7.88
N ARG A 77 -1.85 -3.28 7.96
CA ARG A 77 -2.15 -4.01 9.21
C ARG A 77 -1.07 -3.84 10.29
N LEU A 78 0.13 -3.49 9.88
CA LEU A 78 1.27 -3.29 10.79
C LEU A 78 1.39 -1.86 11.32
N GLY A 79 0.51 -0.95 10.87
CA GLY A 79 0.49 0.44 11.30
C GLY A 79 0.31 0.62 12.81
N ALA A 80 -0.56 -0.16 13.44
CA ALA A 80 -0.77 -0.18 14.89
C ALA A 80 0.51 -0.54 15.66
N ARG A 81 1.34 -1.45 15.12
CA ARG A 81 2.62 -1.87 15.68
C ARG A 81 3.76 -0.87 15.44
N GLY A 82 3.52 0.19 14.66
CA GLY A 82 4.47 1.27 14.44
C GLY A 82 5.11 1.33 13.05
N LEU A 83 4.72 0.49 12.10
CA LEU A 83 5.10 0.61 10.69
C LEU A 83 4.25 1.69 10.04
N ARG A 84 4.66 2.95 10.12
CA ARG A 84 3.82 4.10 9.79
C ARG A 84 4.28 4.90 8.58
N HIS A 85 5.54 4.83 8.21
CA HIS A 85 6.11 5.58 7.10
C HIS A 85 6.41 4.66 5.93
N HIS A 86 5.84 4.96 4.77
CA HIS A 86 6.03 4.17 3.57
C HIS A 86 6.44 5.10 2.44
N LEU A 87 7.53 4.76 1.75
CA LEU A 87 8.00 5.45 0.56
C LEU A 87 8.07 4.46 -0.59
N TYR A 88 7.23 4.63 -1.58
CA TYR A 88 7.11 3.71 -2.68
C TYR A 88 7.34 4.37 -4.03
N MET A 89 8.08 3.71 -4.90
CA MET A 89 8.06 4.03 -6.32
C MET A 89 7.08 3.07 -7.00
N VAL A 90 6.06 3.65 -7.65
CA VAL A 90 4.94 2.94 -8.29
C VAL A 90 4.70 3.49 -9.70
N GLN A 91 3.90 2.81 -10.52
CA GLN A 91 3.44 3.38 -11.79
C GLN A 91 2.58 4.63 -11.53
N LYS A 92 2.64 5.59 -12.48
CA LYS A 92 1.84 6.81 -12.41
C LYS A 92 0.35 6.52 -12.21
N GLU A 93 -0.22 5.55 -12.92
CA GLU A 93 -1.62 5.16 -12.77
C GLU A 93 -1.95 4.66 -11.35
N ALA A 94 -1.03 3.90 -10.72
CA ALA A 94 -1.20 3.47 -9.35
C ALA A 94 -1.14 4.66 -8.38
N ALA A 95 -0.22 5.60 -8.60
CA ALA A 95 -0.16 6.84 -7.83
C ALA A 95 -1.45 7.67 -7.98
N ASP A 96 -1.98 7.79 -9.21
CA ASP A 96 -3.25 8.49 -9.49
C ASP A 96 -4.39 7.90 -8.66
N ARG A 97 -4.48 6.56 -8.57
CA ARG A 97 -5.48 5.87 -7.77
C ARG A 97 -5.29 6.04 -6.27
N LEU A 98 -4.03 6.02 -5.79
CA LEU A 98 -3.72 6.15 -4.35
C LEU A 98 -3.99 7.54 -3.81
N THR A 99 -3.93 8.56 -4.67
CA THR A 99 -4.12 9.98 -4.32
C THR A 99 -5.43 10.56 -4.87
N ALA A 100 -6.33 9.73 -5.40
CA ALA A 100 -7.58 10.16 -5.99
C ALA A 100 -8.54 10.71 -4.95
N SER A 101 -9.05 11.93 -5.19
CA SER A 101 -10.12 12.52 -4.40
C SER A 101 -11.50 11.90 -4.72
N ALA A 102 -12.51 12.19 -3.91
CA ALA A 102 -13.90 11.91 -4.23
C ALA A 102 -14.29 12.52 -5.59
N ASP A 103 -15.35 12.01 -6.20
CA ASP A 103 -15.87 12.41 -7.52
C ASP A 103 -14.90 12.19 -8.69
N THR A 104 -13.91 11.30 -8.54
CA THR A 104 -12.98 10.95 -9.61
C THR A 104 -13.06 9.48 -10.01
N LYS A 105 -12.86 9.20 -11.31
CA LYS A 105 -12.86 7.82 -11.82
C LYS A 105 -11.68 6.97 -11.33
N GLU A 106 -10.63 7.59 -10.81
CA GLU A 106 -9.45 6.95 -10.25
C GLU A 106 -9.67 6.48 -8.81
N ARG A 107 -10.70 6.98 -8.13
CA ARG A 107 -11.01 6.61 -6.74
C ARG A 107 -11.26 5.11 -6.61
N TYR A 108 -10.67 4.50 -5.58
CA TYR A 108 -10.78 3.06 -5.36
C TYR A 108 -10.48 2.68 -3.89
N PRO A 109 -10.75 1.41 -3.47
CA PRO A 109 -10.71 0.99 -2.06
C PRO A 109 -9.46 1.39 -1.27
N LEU A 110 -8.28 1.12 -1.82
CA LEU A 110 -7.03 1.41 -1.09
C LEU A 110 -6.80 2.91 -0.90
N GLY A 111 -7.15 3.74 -1.90
CA GLY A 111 -7.07 5.20 -1.77
C GLY A 111 -7.93 5.72 -0.62
N VAL A 112 -9.18 5.23 -0.51
CA VAL A 112 -10.07 5.57 0.60
C VAL A 112 -9.50 5.09 1.95
N ALA A 113 -8.98 3.86 2.01
CA ALA A 113 -8.37 3.35 3.24
C ALA A 113 -7.20 4.22 3.70
N LEU A 114 -6.33 4.61 2.80
CA LEU A 114 -5.18 5.45 3.10
C LEU A 114 -5.59 6.85 3.58
N GLU A 115 -6.59 7.48 2.95
CA GLU A 115 -7.13 8.78 3.35
C GLU A 115 -7.70 8.74 4.77
N VAL A 116 -8.39 7.66 5.14
CA VAL A 116 -8.94 7.46 6.48
C VAL A 116 -7.84 7.19 7.50
N MET A 117 -6.76 6.51 7.13
CA MET A 117 -5.69 6.09 8.04
C MET A 117 -4.54 7.09 8.15
N GLY A 118 -4.42 8.04 7.23
CA GLY A 118 -3.29 8.96 7.24
C GLY A 118 -3.29 9.97 6.10
N ALA A 119 -2.12 10.15 5.49
CA ALA A 119 -1.91 11.03 4.35
C ALA A 119 -1.11 10.30 3.26
N VAL A 120 -1.39 10.65 2.01
CA VAL A 120 -0.63 10.18 0.84
C VAL A 120 -0.20 11.39 0.04
N GLU A 121 1.09 11.50 -0.23
CA GLU A 121 1.67 12.62 -0.98
C GLU A 121 2.51 12.13 -2.16
N ARG A 122 2.45 12.87 -3.27
CA ARG A 122 3.33 12.67 -4.41
C ARG A 122 4.64 13.43 -4.18
N VAL A 123 5.74 12.70 -4.04
CA VAL A 123 7.05 13.28 -3.76
C VAL A 123 7.77 13.67 -5.05
N ARG A 124 7.76 12.77 -6.06
CA ARG A 124 8.53 13.00 -7.29
C ARG A 124 8.04 12.12 -8.44
N ARG A 125 7.94 12.71 -9.64
CA ARG A 125 7.80 11.98 -10.89
C ARG A 125 9.15 11.43 -11.35
N VAL A 126 9.17 10.17 -11.81
CA VAL A 126 10.35 9.47 -12.31
C VAL A 126 10.08 9.04 -13.77
N PRO A 127 10.72 9.69 -14.75
CA PRO A 127 10.48 9.38 -16.15
C PRO A 127 11.08 8.02 -16.53
N PRO A 128 10.57 7.38 -17.61
CA PRO A 128 11.07 6.09 -18.10
C PRO A 128 12.56 6.07 -18.43
N SER A 129 13.17 7.21 -18.75
CA SER A 129 14.60 7.32 -19.04
C SER A 129 15.52 6.99 -17.85
N CYS A 130 14.97 6.99 -16.63
CA CYS A 130 15.71 6.62 -15.41
C CYS A 130 15.87 5.10 -15.23
N PHE A 131 15.26 4.27 -16.08
CA PHE A 131 15.23 2.82 -15.92
C PHE A 131 15.94 2.08 -17.05
N ARG A 132 16.49 0.91 -16.70
CA ARG A 132 17.03 -0.07 -17.66
C ARG A 132 16.58 -1.49 -17.25
N PRO A 133 15.77 -2.19 -18.08
CA PRO A 133 15.17 -1.73 -19.34
C PRO A 133 14.16 -0.60 -19.11
N ARG A 134 13.96 0.23 -20.15
CA ARG A 134 13.06 1.39 -20.10
C ARG A 134 11.60 0.92 -20.08
N PRO A 135 10.78 1.27 -19.07
CA PRO A 135 9.35 0.99 -19.05
C PRO A 135 8.59 1.86 -20.04
N ARG A 136 7.35 1.50 -20.32
CA ARG A 136 6.47 2.25 -21.25
C ARG A 136 5.75 3.43 -20.60
N VAL A 137 5.74 3.49 -19.28
CA VAL A 137 4.98 4.45 -18.49
C VAL A 137 5.86 5.15 -17.47
N ASP A 138 5.46 6.34 -17.08
CA ASP A 138 6.09 7.05 -15.97
C ASP A 138 5.89 6.32 -14.65
N SER A 139 6.79 6.53 -13.72
CA SER A 139 6.66 6.16 -12.31
C SER A 139 6.56 7.41 -11.44
N GLU A 140 6.04 7.25 -10.25
CA GLU A 140 6.01 8.28 -9.22
C GLU A 140 6.50 7.72 -7.90
N VAL A 141 7.21 8.54 -7.15
CA VAL A 141 7.51 8.28 -5.75
C VAL A 141 6.39 8.89 -4.93
N ILE A 142 5.78 8.06 -4.11
CA ILE A 142 4.72 8.46 -3.17
C ILE A 142 5.18 8.20 -1.74
N GLU A 143 4.81 9.10 -0.84
CA GLU A 143 4.94 8.92 0.60
C GLU A 143 3.58 8.67 1.23
N ILE A 144 3.49 7.68 2.12
CA ILE A 144 2.30 7.39 2.92
C ILE A 144 2.70 7.49 4.39
N VAL A 145 1.97 8.30 5.14
CA VAL A 145 2.16 8.45 6.60
C VAL A 145 0.88 8.05 7.30
N LEU A 146 0.91 6.90 7.97
CA LEU A 146 -0.24 6.42 8.76
C LEU A 146 -0.23 7.05 10.14
N SER A 147 -1.33 7.62 10.57
CA SER A 147 -1.43 8.38 11.83
C SER A 147 -2.62 8.03 12.71
N ARG A 148 -3.65 7.35 12.18
CA ARG A 148 -4.93 7.15 12.87
C ARG A 148 -5.67 5.89 12.41
N ASN A 149 -6.75 5.55 13.09
CA ASN A 149 -7.75 4.53 12.70
C ASN A 149 -7.18 3.14 12.40
N PHE A 150 -6.10 2.74 13.08
CA PHE A 150 -5.43 1.44 12.84
C PHE A 150 -6.33 0.24 13.12
N HIS A 151 -7.30 0.38 14.06
CA HIS A 151 -8.27 -0.66 14.40
C HIS A 151 -9.12 -1.13 13.20
N LEU A 152 -9.31 -0.28 12.18
CA LEU A 152 -10.04 -0.65 10.98
C LEU A 152 -9.39 -1.79 10.19
N MET A 153 -8.12 -2.11 10.46
CA MET A 153 -7.40 -3.17 9.77
C MET A 153 -7.33 -4.49 10.55
N GLU A 154 -7.91 -4.56 11.76
CA GLU A 154 -7.72 -5.70 12.67
C GLU A 154 -8.48 -6.95 12.22
N ASP A 155 -9.74 -6.81 11.82
CA ASP A 155 -10.63 -7.92 11.50
C ASP A 155 -10.88 -8.16 10.00
N GLY A 156 -10.40 -7.28 9.16
CA GLY A 156 -10.59 -7.35 7.71
C GLY A 156 -11.98 -6.89 7.22
N LEU A 157 -12.93 -6.61 8.10
CA LEU A 157 -14.27 -6.13 7.74
C LEU A 157 -14.21 -4.84 6.94
N TRP A 158 -13.39 -3.89 7.38
CA TRP A 158 -13.20 -2.61 6.70
C TRP A 158 -12.72 -2.80 5.25
N SER A 159 -11.69 -3.61 5.04
CA SER A 159 -11.19 -3.87 3.70
C SER A 159 -12.23 -4.60 2.83
N GLY A 160 -12.97 -5.54 3.42
CA GLY A 160 -14.08 -6.24 2.77
C GLY A 160 -15.20 -5.28 2.36
N LEU A 161 -15.60 -4.37 3.27
CA LEU A 161 -16.60 -3.34 2.99
C LEU A 161 -16.19 -2.45 1.82
N LEU A 162 -14.97 -1.94 1.82
CA LEU A 162 -14.45 -1.12 0.73
C LEU A 162 -14.43 -1.88 -0.60
N HIS A 163 -13.92 -3.10 -0.61
CA HIS A 163 -13.93 -3.91 -1.84
C HIS A 163 -15.35 -4.17 -2.34
N ARG A 164 -16.29 -4.42 -1.43
CA ARG A 164 -17.69 -4.63 -1.79
C ARG A 164 -18.34 -3.36 -2.32
N ALA A 165 -18.11 -2.21 -1.69
CA ALA A 165 -18.62 -0.91 -2.14
C ALA A 165 -18.22 -0.59 -3.59
N PHE A 166 -16.97 -0.88 -3.94
CA PHE A 166 -16.41 -0.63 -5.27
C PHE A 166 -16.55 -1.80 -6.26
N ALA A 167 -17.20 -2.90 -5.91
CA ALA A 167 -17.25 -4.11 -6.74
C ALA A 167 -17.86 -3.88 -8.12
N GLN A 168 -18.87 -3.03 -8.20
CA GLN A 168 -19.55 -2.70 -9.46
C GLN A 168 -19.69 -1.17 -9.59
N ARG A 169 -18.74 -0.53 -10.26
CA ARG A 169 -18.64 0.94 -10.38
C ARG A 169 -19.92 1.64 -10.87
N ARG A 170 -20.69 0.99 -11.74
CA ARG A 170 -21.95 1.55 -12.27
C ARG A 170 -23.16 1.36 -11.35
N LYS A 171 -23.00 0.66 -10.24
CA LYS A 171 -24.05 0.45 -9.24
C LYS A 171 -23.93 1.47 -8.11
N THR A 172 -25.07 1.74 -7.47
CA THR A 172 -25.12 2.57 -6.27
C THR A 172 -24.48 1.86 -5.08
N LEU A 173 -24.10 2.59 -4.04
CA LEU A 173 -23.60 2.04 -2.79
C LEU A 173 -24.53 1.01 -2.20
N PHE A 174 -25.83 1.33 -2.10
CA PHE A 174 -26.84 0.38 -1.62
C PHE A 174 -26.82 -0.95 -2.41
N ASN A 175 -26.80 -0.88 -3.74
CA ASN A 175 -26.80 -2.09 -4.56
C ASN A 175 -25.51 -2.91 -4.45
N ASN A 176 -24.37 -2.27 -4.19
CA ASN A 176 -23.11 -2.94 -3.96
C ASN A 176 -23.07 -3.61 -2.58
N LEU A 177 -23.57 -2.92 -1.54
CA LEU A 177 -23.49 -3.37 -0.16
C LEU A 177 -24.59 -4.33 0.24
N LYS A 178 -25.70 -4.39 -0.49
CA LYS A 178 -26.81 -5.27 -0.21
C LYS A 178 -26.34 -6.71 0.02
N GLY A 179 -26.67 -7.27 1.21
CA GLY A 179 -26.31 -8.62 1.62
C GLY A 179 -24.83 -8.81 2.02
N PHE A 180 -24.05 -7.73 2.19
CA PHE A 180 -22.69 -7.83 2.72
C PHE A 180 -22.73 -8.23 4.21
N GLU A 181 -21.96 -9.26 4.57
CA GLU A 181 -21.82 -9.80 5.94
C GLU A 181 -23.15 -10.13 6.65
N GLY A 182 -24.18 -10.47 5.90
CA GLY A 182 -25.51 -10.77 6.48
C GLY A 182 -26.20 -9.58 7.13
N LEU A 183 -25.65 -8.37 6.98
CA LEU A 183 -26.27 -7.16 7.51
C LEU A 183 -27.49 -6.78 6.66
N GLU A 184 -28.58 -6.54 7.36
CA GLU A 184 -29.80 -6.01 6.77
C GLU A 184 -29.83 -4.48 6.88
N ASP A 185 -30.79 -3.86 6.19
CA ASP A 185 -31.05 -2.42 6.22
C ASP A 185 -29.82 -1.53 5.90
N TRP A 186 -29.10 -1.87 4.85
CA TRP A 186 -28.02 -1.00 4.36
C TRP A 186 -28.51 0.39 3.93
N GLU A 187 -29.77 0.52 3.53
CA GLU A 187 -30.34 1.83 3.17
C GLU A 187 -30.44 2.74 4.40
N GLY A 188 -30.97 2.24 5.51
CA GLY A 188 -31.06 2.98 6.77
C GLY A 188 -29.67 3.34 7.30
N ARG A 189 -28.73 2.39 7.31
CA ARG A 189 -27.35 2.61 7.78
C ARG A 189 -26.60 3.67 6.98
N LEU A 190 -26.75 3.70 5.66
CA LEU A 190 -26.16 4.74 4.82
C LEU A 190 -26.76 6.11 5.13
N ARG A 191 -28.09 6.20 5.31
CA ARG A 191 -28.75 7.47 5.70
C ARG A 191 -28.34 7.96 7.09
N GLU A 192 -28.22 7.07 8.06
CA GLU A 192 -27.70 7.39 9.39
C GLU A 192 -26.26 7.93 9.35
N ALA A 193 -25.43 7.40 8.44
CA ALA A 193 -24.08 7.89 8.18
C ALA A 193 -24.03 9.18 7.34
N GLY A 194 -25.20 9.75 6.94
CA GLY A 194 -25.27 10.94 6.12
C GLY A 194 -24.95 10.70 4.63
N ILE A 195 -24.98 9.43 4.19
CA ILE A 195 -24.65 9.03 2.81
C ILE A 195 -25.94 8.76 2.04
N ASP A 196 -26.11 9.37 0.84
CA ASP A 196 -27.22 9.00 -0.05
C ASP A 196 -27.02 7.57 -0.57
N PRO A 197 -27.95 6.63 -0.31
CA PRO A 197 -27.85 5.25 -0.80
C PRO A 197 -27.76 5.13 -2.32
N ARG A 198 -28.15 6.17 -3.07
CA ARG A 198 -28.05 6.24 -4.52
C ARG A 198 -26.70 6.72 -5.04
N SER A 199 -25.88 7.30 -4.19
CA SER A 199 -24.49 7.65 -4.54
C SER A 199 -23.70 6.41 -4.95
N ARG A 200 -22.61 6.62 -5.68
CA ARG A 200 -21.65 5.58 -6.01
C ARG A 200 -20.50 5.60 -5.02
N ALA A 201 -19.65 4.58 -5.06
CA ALA A 201 -18.51 4.50 -4.15
C ALA A 201 -17.40 5.54 -4.46
N GLU A 202 -17.38 6.06 -5.68
CA GLU A 202 -16.45 7.13 -6.09
C GLU A 202 -16.88 8.54 -5.70
N ASP A 203 -18.18 8.78 -5.39
CA ASP A 203 -18.77 10.08 -5.07
C ASP A 203 -18.33 10.63 -3.71
#